data_f872887c90f72a3f69495e9af17527a2
#
_entry.id   f872887c90f72a3f69495e9af17527a2
#
_cell.length_a   1.000
_cell.length_b   1.000
_cell.length_c   1.000
_cell.angle_alpha   90.00
_cell.angle_beta   90.00
_cell.angle_gamma   90.00
#
_symmetry.space_group_name_H-M   'P 1'
#
loop_
_entity.id
_entity.type
_entity.pdbx_description
1 polymer ?
#
loop_
_entity_poly.entity_id
_entity_poly.type
_entity_poly.pdbx_seq_one_letter_code
_entity_poly.pdbx_strand_id
1 'polypeptide(L)'
;MNNRFDEIYYLYSKDVYKLIYSYLFNIQDTEDILQKTFMKLYKNKKILSLPNEDVKKWLIKVSINNAKDLLKSPWKKHISMPDSETGFYDLNTNETFDLLKSIPKDYRIALYLYYYQGYKIKEIAAITRKTESAIKMNLSRGKDKLRLEMEGFQ
;
A
#
# COMPACT_ATOMS: atom_id res chain seq x y z
N MET A 1 -21.59 -20.80 -0.38
CA MET A 1 -20.21 -20.44 -0.74
C MET A 1 -20.17 -19.01 -1.27
N ASN A 2 -19.29 -18.19 -0.72
CA ASN A 2 -19.19 -16.81 -1.18
C ASN A 2 -18.15 -16.70 -2.27
N ASN A 3 -18.55 -17.02 -3.49
CA ASN A 3 -17.65 -16.98 -4.63
C ASN A 3 -17.19 -15.57 -4.95
N ARG A 4 -18.01 -14.56 -4.61
CA ARG A 4 -17.67 -13.16 -4.88
C ARG A 4 -16.47 -12.71 -4.04
N PHE A 5 -16.47 -13.03 -2.74
CA PHE A 5 -15.33 -12.69 -1.89
C PHE A 5 -14.07 -13.40 -2.37
N ASP A 6 -14.17 -14.68 -2.66
CA ASP A 6 -13.03 -15.47 -3.12
C ASP A 6 -12.48 -14.93 -4.44
N GLU A 7 -13.37 -14.53 -5.34
CA GLU A 7 -12.98 -13.92 -6.61
C GLU A 7 -12.19 -12.64 -6.40
N ILE A 8 -12.68 -11.75 -5.53
CA ILE A 8 -12.01 -10.49 -5.23
C ILE A 8 -10.67 -10.75 -4.55
N TYR A 9 -10.64 -11.67 -3.60
CA TYR A 9 -9.39 -12.01 -2.92
C TYR A 9 -8.35 -12.52 -3.92
N TYR A 10 -8.75 -13.40 -4.82
CA TYR A 10 -7.87 -13.94 -5.85
C TYR A 10 -7.33 -12.83 -6.77
N LEU A 11 -8.21 -11.91 -7.16
CA LEU A 11 -7.82 -10.86 -8.11
C LEU A 11 -6.89 -9.81 -7.49
N TYR A 12 -7.11 -9.43 -6.24
CA TYR A 12 -6.49 -8.23 -5.70
C TYR A 12 -5.59 -8.42 -4.48
N SER A 13 -5.58 -9.58 -3.85
CA SER A 13 -4.82 -9.74 -2.61
C SER A 13 -3.33 -9.51 -2.80
N LYS A 14 -2.77 -9.97 -3.91
CA LYS A 14 -1.35 -9.79 -4.19
C LYS A 14 -0.99 -8.32 -4.40
N ASP A 15 -1.81 -7.60 -5.16
CA ASP A 15 -1.59 -6.17 -5.41
C ASP A 15 -1.71 -5.37 -4.12
N VAL A 16 -2.72 -5.66 -3.30
CA VAL A 16 -2.91 -5.00 -2.02
C VAL A 16 -1.74 -5.31 -1.08
N TYR A 17 -1.28 -6.55 -1.08
CA TYR A 17 -0.11 -6.94 -0.29
C TYR A 17 1.12 -6.10 -0.67
N LYS A 18 1.41 -6.00 -1.96
CA LYS A 18 2.55 -5.23 -2.44
C LYS A 18 2.46 -3.77 -2.07
N LEU A 19 1.25 -3.21 -2.15
CA LEU A 19 1.00 -1.82 -1.76
C LEU A 19 1.33 -1.60 -0.28
N ILE A 20 0.78 -2.45 0.57
CA ILE A 20 1.01 -2.35 2.02
C ILE A 20 2.50 -2.52 2.33
N TYR A 21 3.13 -3.50 1.70
CA TYR A 21 4.55 -3.75 1.92
C TYR A 21 5.41 -2.57 1.48
N SER A 22 5.08 -1.94 0.37
CA SER A 22 5.82 -0.75 -0.11
C SER A 22 5.73 0.41 0.87
N TYR A 23 4.70 0.42 1.72
CA TYR A 23 4.49 1.46 2.72
C TYR A 23 5.17 1.12 4.05
N LEU A 24 5.08 -0.13 4.50
CA LEU A 24 5.53 -0.54 5.83
C LEU A 24 6.92 -1.19 5.83
N PHE A 25 7.31 -1.88 4.78
CA PHE A 25 8.53 -2.68 4.68
C PHE A 25 8.72 -3.63 5.85
N ASN A 26 7.61 -4.23 6.30
CA ASN A 26 7.61 -5.22 7.36
C ASN A 26 6.60 -6.29 6.98
N ILE A 27 7.07 -7.54 6.82
CA ILE A 27 6.24 -8.63 6.32
C ILE A 27 5.11 -8.96 7.27
N GLN A 28 5.39 -9.07 8.57
CA GLN A 28 4.37 -9.43 9.54
C GLN A 28 3.27 -8.37 9.62
N ASP A 29 3.65 -7.10 9.69
CA ASP A 29 2.69 -6.00 9.71
C ASP A 29 1.87 -5.99 8.42
N THR A 30 2.50 -6.25 7.28
CA THR A 30 1.82 -6.30 5.99
C THR A 30 0.76 -7.38 5.97
N GLU A 31 1.09 -8.58 6.47
CA GLU A 31 0.14 -9.69 6.53
C GLU A 31 -1.01 -9.39 7.46
N ASP A 32 -0.73 -8.77 8.61
CA ASP A 32 -1.77 -8.38 9.56
C ASP A 32 -2.74 -7.35 8.96
N ILE A 33 -2.20 -6.34 8.27
CA ILE A 33 -3.02 -5.32 7.64
C ILE A 33 -3.84 -5.91 6.47
N LEU A 34 -3.22 -6.78 5.68
CA LEU A 34 -3.92 -7.45 4.58
C LEU A 34 -5.12 -8.24 5.12
N GLN A 35 -4.88 -9.04 6.14
CA GLN A 35 -5.93 -9.86 6.75
C GLN A 35 -7.05 -8.99 7.31
N LYS A 36 -6.70 -7.94 8.04
CA LYS A 36 -7.66 -7.01 8.61
C LYS A 36 -8.51 -6.35 7.53
N THR A 37 -7.89 -5.95 6.43
CA THR A 37 -8.56 -5.30 5.31
C THR A 37 -9.58 -6.24 4.66
N PHE A 38 -9.18 -7.47 4.37
CA PHE A 38 -10.08 -8.43 3.74
C PHE A 38 -11.17 -8.93 4.69
N MET A 39 -10.91 -8.97 6.00
CA MET A 39 -11.96 -9.28 6.96
C MET A 39 -13.05 -8.20 6.97
N LYS A 40 -12.66 -6.93 6.86
CA LYS A 40 -13.63 -5.84 6.75
C LYS A 40 -14.46 -5.97 5.47
N LEU A 41 -13.82 -6.35 4.37
CA LEU A 41 -14.54 -6.58 3.12
C LEU A 41 -15.53 -7.73 3.26
N TYR A 42 -15.11 -8.82 3.87
CA TYR A 42 -15.96 -9.99 4.05
C TYR A 42 -17.25 -9.64 4.79
N LYS A 43 -17.16 -8.76 5.76
CA LYS A 43 -18.31 -8.32 6.56
C LYS A 43 -19.14 -7.23 5.88
N ASN A 44 -18.66 -6.67 4.76
CA ASN A 44 -19.32 -5.55 4.09
C ASN A 44 -19.89 -5.98 2.76
N LYS A 45 -21.10 -6.56 2.80
CA LYS A 45 -21.76 -7.07 1.60
C LYS A 45 -22.08 -5.97 0.59
N LYS A 46 -22.32 -4.76 1.07
CA LYS A 46 -22.61 -3.62 0.19
C LYS A 46 -21.40 -3.32 -0.70
N ILE A 47 -20.22 -3.28 -0.13
CA ILE A 47 -19.00 -3.03 -0.90
C ILE A 47 -18.70 -4.20 -1.83
N LEU A 48 -18.90 -5.44 -1.37
CA LEU A 48 -18.68 -6.62 -2.20
C LEU A 48 -19.55 -6.64 -3.45
N SER A 49 -20.73 -6.00 -3.41
CA SER A 49 -21.64 -5.98 -4.55
C SER A 49 -21.27 -4.93 -5.60
N LEU A 50 -20.28 -4.07 -5.31
CA LEU A 50 -19.86 -3.05 -6.26
C LEU A 50 -19.02 -3.65 -7.40
N PRO A 51 -18.86 -2.92 -8.51
CA PRO A 51 -17.94 -3.35 -9.58
C PRO A 51 -16.52 -3.55 -9.06
N ASN A 52 -15.78 -4.44 -9.71
CA ASN A 52 -14.43 -4.82 -9.29
C ASN A 52 -13.53 -3.61 -9.02
N GLU A 53 -13.54 -2.62 -9.91
CA GLU A 53 -12.68 -1.45 -9.74
C GLU A 53 -13.02 -0.65 -8.49
N ASP A 54 -14.28 -0.57 -8.13
CA ASP A 54 -14.71 0.14 -6.92
C ASP A 54 -14.31 -0.63 -5.67
N VAL A 55 -14.41 -1.96 -5.72
CA VAL A 55 -13.95 -2.80 -4.60
C VAL A 55 -12.43 -2.64 -4.43
N LYS A 56 -11.70 -2.62 -5.52
CA LYS A 56 -10.25 -2.44 -5.50
C LYS A 56 -9.86 -1.11 -4.85
N LYS A 57 -10.53 -0.02 -5.24
CA LYS A 57 -10.28 1.30 -4.65
C LYS A 57 -10.57 1.31 -3.15
N TRP A 58 -11.64 0.66 -2.76
CA TRP A 58 -11.99 0.54 -1.35
C TRP A 58 -10.92 -0.23 -0.58
N LEU A 59 -10.44 -1.34 -1.13
CA LEU A 59 -9.37 -2.14 -0.52
C LEU A 59 -8.09 -1.32 -0.34
N ILE A 60 -7.72 -0.56 -1.36
CA ILE A 60 -6.53 0.28 -1.30
C ILE A 60 -6.68 1.34 -0.21
N LYS A 61 -7.82 2.01 -0.18
CA LYS A 61 -8.09 3.07 0.81
C LYS A 61 -8.06 2.51 2.23
N VAL A 62 -8.75 1.41 2.47
CA VAL A 62 -8.83 0.80 3.80
C VAL A 62 -7.47 0.29 4.24
N SER A 63 -6.73 -0.36 3.35
CA SER A 63 -5.42 -0.90 3.68
C SER A 63 -4.42 0.21 4.06
N ILE A 64 -4.42 1.31 3.31
CA ILE A 64 -3.54 2.44 3.61
C ILE A 64 -3.93 3.07 4.95
N ASN A 65 -5.21 3.25 5.19
CA ASN A 65 -5.67 3.84 6.45
C ASN A 65 -5.34 2.94 7.64
N ASN A 66 -5.50 1.63 7.49
CA ASN A 66 -5.11 0.68 8.53
C ASN A 66 -3.60 0.72 8.78
N ALA A 67 -2.80 0.83 7.73
CA ALA A 67 -1.35 0.92 7.85
C ALA A 67 -0.93 2.21 8.57
N LYS A 68 -1.57 3.32 8.23
CA LYS A 68 -1.32 4.60 8.91
C LYS A 68 -1.66 4.52 10.39
N ASP A 69 -2.80 3.92 10.71
CA ASP A 69 -3.23 3.76 12.10
C ASP A 69 -2.22 2.91 12.88
N LEU A 70 -1.71 1.86 12.27
CA LEU A 70 -0.70 1.01 12.89
C LEU A 70 0.55 1.81 13.23
N LEU A 71 1.03 2.64 12.32
CA LEU A 71 2.24 3.43 12.52
C LEU A 71 2.06 4.50 13.60
N LYS A 72 0.84 4.94 13.86
CA LYS A 72 0.54 5.90 14.92
C LYS A 72 0.39 5.24 16.28
N SER A 73 0.28 3.92 16.31
CA SER A 73 0.09 3.17 17.56
C SER A 73 1.34 3.31 18.45
N PRO A 74 1.16 3.64 19.75
CA PRO A 74 2.31 3.68 20.67
C PRO A 74 3.02 2.34 20.76
N TRP A 75 2.28 1.25 20.62
CA TRP A 75 2.84 -0.09 20.64
C TRP A 75 3.88 -0.28 19.54
N LYS A 76 3.59 0.18 18.33
CA LYS A 76 4.48 0.02 17.19
C LYS A 76 5.77 0.79 17.34
N LYS A 77 5.72 1.93 18.03
CA LYS A 77 6.92 2.78 18.24
C LYS A 77 7.96 2.10 19.13
N HIS A 78 7.56 1.15 19.94
CA HIS A 78 8.45 0.45 20.87
C HIS A 78 8.97 -0.88 20.34
N ILE A 79 8.38 -1.37 19.26
CA ILE A 79 8.76 -2.65 18.69
C ILE A 79 9.29 -2.43 17.28
N SER A 80 10.60 -2.52 17.14
CA SER A 80 11.25 -2.53 15.84
C SER A 80 11.73 -3.94 15.60
N MET A 81 10.98 -4.70 14.79
CA MET A 81 11.36 -6.06 14.45
C MET A 81 11.92 -6.09 13.04
N PRO A 82 13.06 -6.76 12.84
CA PRO A 82 13.57 -6.92 11.49
C PRO A 82 12.60 -7.75 10.65
N ASP A 83 12.57 -7.46 9.37
CA ASP A 83 11.73 -8.20 8.45
C ASP A 83 12.09 -9.67 8.44
N SER A 84 11.08 -10.51 8.48
CA SER A 84 11.21 -11.91 8.18
C SER A 84 11.32 -12.07 6.66
N GLU A 85 12.12 -13.01 6.21
CA GLU A 85 12.28 -13.26 4.78
C GLU A 85 11.10 -14.02 4.18
N THR A 86 10.20 -14.55 5.02
CA THR A 86 9.09 -15.37 4.55
C THR A 86 7.77 -14.71 4.81
N GLY A 87 6.95 -14.59 3.78
CA GLY A 87 5.61 -14.03 3.85
C GLY A 87 4.65 -14.82 2.99
N PHE A 88 3.40 -14.39 2.94
CA PHE A 88 2.38 -15.03 2.10
C PHE A 88 2.76 -15.01 0.63
N TYR A 89 3.46 -13.97 0.21
CA TYR A 89 3.86 -13.81 -1.17
C TYR A 89 5.36 -13.62 -1.25
N ASP A 90 5.96 -14.24 -2.26
CA ASP A 90 7.34 -14.01 -2.58
C ASP A 90 7.44 -12.65 -3.27
N LEU A 91 7.91 -11.67 -2.52
CA LEU A 91 8.04 -10.31 -3.05
C LEU A 91 9.25 -10.15 -3.93
N ASN A 92 10.10 -11.17 -3.95
CA ASN A 92 11.32 -11.16 -4.74
C ASN A 92 11.85 -9.74 -4.84
N THR A 93 12.42 -9.29 -3.75
CA THR A 93 12.86 -7.90 -3.62
C THR A 93 13.77 -7.56 -4.78
N ASN A 94 13.17 -7.10 -5.84
CA ASN A 94 13.94 -6.58 -6.93
C ASN A 94 14.49 -5.21 -6.52
N GLU A 95 15.35 -4.70 -7.35
CA GLU A 95 16.00 -3.42 -7.12
C GLU A 95 14.99 -2.29 -6.87
N THR A 96 13.77 -2.43 -7.38
CA THR A 96 12.72 -1.43 -7.22
C THR A 96 12.34 -1.22 -5.76
N PHE A 97 12.13 -2.31 -5.00
CA PHE A 97 11.81 -2.18 -3.58
C PHE A 97 13.00 -1.62 -2.79
N ASP A 98 14.21 -2.01 -3.15
CA ASP A 98 15.41 -1.48 -2.49
C ASP A 98 15.55 0.02 -2.69
N LEU A 99 15.28 0.49 -3.90
CA LEU A 99 15.29 1.93 -4.19
C LEU A 99 14.22 2.67 -3.39
N LEU A 100 13.04 2.07 -3.25
CA LEU A 100 11.93 2.69 -2.55
C LEU A 100 12.16 2.81 -1.05
N LYS A 101 13.00 1.95 -0.46
CA LYS A 101 13.24 1.98 0.99
C LYS A 101 13.81 3.30 1.47
N SER A 102 14.63 3.95 0.67
CA SER A 102 15.27 5.22 1.03
C SER A 102 14.36 6.43 0.85
N ILE A 103 13.21 6.23 0.22
CA ILE A 103 12.27 7.32 -0.04
C ILE A 103 11.26 7.38 1.11
N PRO A 104 10.99 8.58 1.68
CA PRO A 104 9.98 8.71 2.72
C PRO A 104 8.64 8.09 2.31
N LYS A 105 7.97 7.46 3.26
CA LYS A 105 6.78 6.66 2.99
C LYS A 105 5.64 7.41 2.29
N ASP A 106 5.44 8.69 2.61
CA ASP A 106 4.38 9.46 1.98
C ASP A 106 4.69 9.72 0.50
N TYR A 107 5.96 9.92 0.17
CA TYR A 107 6.38 10.06 -1.23
C TYR A 107 6.24 8.73 -1.96
N ARG A 108 6.64 7.62 -1.29
CA ARG A 108 6.55 6.28 -1.88
C ARG A 108 5.12 5.93 -2.26
N ILE A 109 4.18 6.15 -1.34
CA ILE A 109 2.79 5.76 -1.58
C ILE A 109 2.19 6.59 -2.72
N ALA A 110 2.53 7.87 -2.81
CA ALA A 110 2.08 8.70 -3.90
C ALA A 110 2.63 8.20 -5.24
N LEU A 111 3.93 7.89 -5.29
CA LEU A 111 4.56 7.34 -6.48
C LEU A 111 3.94 6.02 -6.90
N TYR A 112 3.72 5.12 -5.95
CA TYR A 112 3.16 3.80 -6.21
C TYR A 112 1.75 3.90 -6.79
N LEU A 113 0.91 4.72 -6.17
CA LEU A 113 -0.47 4.88 -6.62
C LEU A 113 -0.55 5.57 -7.98
N TYR A 114 0.33 6.52 -8.23
CA TYR A 114 0.30 7.26 -9.49
C TYR A 114 0.90 6.44 -10.64
N TYR A 115 2.11 5.94 -10.47
CA TYR A 115 2.85 5.29 -11.57
C TYR A 115 2.54 3.81 -11.72
N TYR A 116 2.36 3.10 -10.61
CA TYR A 116 2.11 1.67 -10.67
C TYR A 116 0.63 1.33 -10.79
N GLN A 117 -0.22 2.00 -10.02
CA GLN A 117 -1.66 1.73 -10.05
C GLN A 117 -2.41 2.63 -11.03
N GLY A 118 -1.83 3.70 -11.51
CA GLY A 118 -2.45 4.55 -12.53
C GLY A 118 -3.54 5.48 -12.01
N TYR A 119 -3.56 5.77 -10.73
CA TYR A 119 -4.58 6.68 -10.18
C TYR A 119 -4.24 8.14 -10.45
N LYS A 120 -5.29 8.95 -10.58
CA LYS A 120 -5.16 10.39 -10.75
C LYS A 120 -4.85 11.05 -9.41
N ILE A 121 -4.24 12.22 -9.45
CA ILE A 121 -3.87 12.97 -8.24
C ILE A 121 -5.09 13.16 -7.33
N LYS A 122 -6.24 13.51 -7.90
CA LYS A 122 -7.47 13.68 -7.13
C LYS A 122 -7.87 12.40 -6.39
N GLU A 123 -7.73 11.25 -7.05
CA GLU A 123 -8.04 9.96 -6.45
C GLU A 123 -7.06 9.62 -5.33
N ILE A 124 -5.77 9.88 -5.56
CA ILE A 124 -4.74 9.64 -4.55
C ILE A 124 -4.97 10.50 -3.32
N ALA A 125 -5.35 11.77 -3.53
CA ALA A 125 -5.66 12.68 -2.43
C ALA A 125 -6.80 12.12 -1.57
N ALA A 126 -7.86 11.63 -2.21
CA ALA A 126 -9.00 11.05 -1.49
C ALA A 126 -8.60 9.77 -0.75
N ILE A 127 -7.84 8.89 -1.39
CA ILE A 127 -7.38 7.62 -0.80
C ILE A 127 -6.52 7.87 0.44
N THR A 128 -5.60 8.82 0.35
CA THR A 128 -4.61 9.08 1.41
C THR A 128 -5.05 10.14 2.41
N ARG A 129 -6.22 10.74 2.21
CA ARG A 129 -6.76 11.84 3.05
C ARG A 129 -5.81 13.03 3.09
N LYS A 130 -5.27 13.37 1.94
CA LYS A 130 -4.39 14.53 1.77
C LYS A 130 -4.96 15.47 0.71
N THR A 131 -4.43 16.68 0.64
CA THR A 131 -4.83 17.63 -0.40
C THR A 131 -4.16 17.27 -1.72
N GLU A 132 -4.76 17.72 -2.83
CA GLU A 132 -4.16 17.52 -4.14
C GLU A 132 -2.79 18.20 -4.23
N SER A 133 -2.65 19.38 -3.61
CA SER A 133 -1.38 20.09 -3.55
C SER A 133 -0.30 19.26 -2.85
N ALA A 134 -0.68 18.61 -1.74
CA ALA A 134 0.25 17.75 -1.01
C ALA A 134 0.68 16.56 -1.86
N ILE A 135 -0.25 15.97 -2.63
CA ILE A 135 0.07 14.85 -3.50
C ILE A 135 1.02 15.29 -4.62
N LYS A 136 0.76 16.44 -5.24
CA LYS A 136 1.65 16.98 -6.28
C LYS A 136 3.06 17.18 -5.73
N MET A 137 3.18 17.73 -4.53
CA MET A 137 4.45 17.94 -3.87
C MET A 137 5.14 16.60 -3.58
N ASN A 138 4.39 15.63 -3.05
CA ASN A 138 4.92 14.31 -2.74
C ASN A 138 5.43 13.60 -3.99
N LEU A 139 4.72 13.72 -5.10
CA LEU A 139 5.14 13.15 -6.38
C LEU A 139 6.43 13.81 -6.87
N SER A 140 6.48 15.13 -6.83
CA SER A 140 7.65 15.87 -7.30
C SER A 140 8.88 15.54 -6.45
N ARG A 141 8.75 15.61 -5.14
CA ARG A 141 9.86 15.31 -4.22
C ARG A 141 10.25 13.85 -4.26
N GLY A 142 9.27 12.98 -4.40
CA GLY A 142 9.54 11.55 -4.54
C GLY A 142 10.31 11.22 -5.79
N LYS A 143 9.97 11.85 -6.91
CA LYS A 143 10.70 11.67 -8.16
C LYS A 143 12.15 12.14 -8.05
N ASP A 144 12.36 13.28 -7.41
CA ASP A 144 13.71 13.81 -7.21
C ASP A 144 14.54 12.86 -6.35
N LYS A 145 13.97 12.36 -5.26
CA LYS A 145 14.64 11.40 -4.40
C LYS A 145 14.96 10.11 -5.14
N LEU A 146 14.01 9.62 -5.90
CA LEU A 146 14.19 8.38 -6.66
C LEU A 146 15.32 8.54 -7.69
N ARG A 147 15.36 9.67 -8.39
CA ARG A 147 16.40 9.95 -9.35
C ARG A 147 17.79 9.96 -8.69
N LEU A 148 17.89 10.60 -7.51
CA LEU A 148 19.17 10.65 -6.78
C LEU A 148 19.62 9.26 -6.36
N GLU A 149 18.68 8.42 -5.90
CA GLU A 149 19.02 7.05 -5.50
C GLU A 149 19.45 6.21 -6.71
N MET A 150 18.79 6.39 -7.85
CA MET A 150 19.15 5.67 -9.06
C MET A 150 20.55 6.09 -9.55
N GLU A 151 20.91 7.36 -9.45
CA GLU A 151 22.24 7.84 -9.81
C GLU A 151 23.31 7.23 -8.90
N GLY A 152 22.98 6.98 -7.63
CA GLY A 152 23.91 6.37 -6.70
C GLY A 152 24.22 4.91 -6.99
N PHE A 153 23.42 4.27 -7.85
CA PHE A 153 23.62 2.87 -8.22
C PHE A 153 24.45 2.69 -9.51
N GLN A 154 24.87 3.77 -10.12
CA GLN A 154 25.69 3.70 -11.34
C GLN A 154 27.18 3.61 -11.06
#